data_ba78a9cb363e44905396f6235332c36c
#
_entry.id   ba78a9cb363e44905396f6235332c36c
#
_cell.length_a   1.000
_cell.length_b   1.000
_cell.length_c   1.000
_cell.angle_alpha   90.00
_cell.angle_beta   90.00
_cell.angle_gamma   90.00
#
_symmetry.space_group_name_H-M   'P 1'
#
loop_
_entity.id
_entity.type
_entity.pdbx_description
1 polymer ?
#
loop_
_entity_poly.entity_id
_entity_poly.type
_entity_poly.pdbx_seq_one_letter_code
_entity_poly.pdbx_strand_id
1 'polypeptide(L)'
;MQIVEVKAGDTLYALARRYATTVEALAFDNQIADPARLTPGQSLVIPGGREGVRRCAEVNAYAYPNIAPEVLQEALPFLTALCPFSWRFDAQGTLIPLADERLVEAAYAADTAPMLTLTNIGENGGFSTELGHVLLTDGTVQDAVLEGVVERIRERDYYGLNLNFEYLQPFDRVAYSAFVKRAAERLHPLGCPVSTAIAPKESAEQEGFLYAAHDYAAHGTYADRVILMTYEWGYTFGAPQAISPVNRIRRVLDYAVTVIPRRKILLGISNYAYDWTLPWKQGSAARVLSDAAAVELAVSRGAEIRFDETAAAPWFNYVDAEGRAHVVWFEDARSVLARLRLVEEYRLAGISVWTINQRNRTLWKVIEGAFNAEKLL
;
A
#
# COMPACT_ATOMS: atom_id res chain seq x y z
N MET A 1 -15.46 -16.24 4.43
CA MET A 1 -15.26 -15.61 3.10
C MET A 1 -14.87 -16.67 2.09
N GLN A 2 -15.45 -16.66 0.89
CA GLN A 2 -15.05 -17.48 -0.26
C GLN A 2 -14.79 -16.55 -1.45
N ILE A 3 -13.80 -16.88 -2.29
CA ILE A 3 -13.53 -16.16 -3.54
C ILE A 3 -13.96 -17.07 -4.69
N VAL A 4 -14.75 -16.52 -5.60
CA VAL A 4 -15.32 -17.24 -6.74
C VAL A 4 -14.93 -16.54 -8.02
N GLU A 5 -14.55 -17.30 -9.03
CA GLU A 5 -14.30 -16.81 -10.38
C GLU A 5 -15.55 -16.95 -11.24
N VAL A 6 -15.97 -15.87 -11.87
CA VAL A 6 -17.10 -15.84 -12.80
C VAL A 6 -16.77 -16.66 -14.05
N LYS A 7 -17.66 -17.56 -14.42
CA LYS A 7 -17.59 -18.36 -15.65
C LYS A 7 -18.53 -17.81 -16.73
N ALA A 8 -18.26 -18.17 -17.97
CA ALA A 8 -19.17 -17.84 -19.07
C ALA A 8 -20.59 -18.35 -18.77
N GLY A 9 -21.58 -17.48 -18.86
CA GLY A 9 -22.99 -17.75 -18.56
C GLY A 9 -23.39 -17.61 -17.09
N ASP A 10 -22.47 -17.32 -16.17
CA ASP A 10 -22.82 -16.99 -14.78
C ASP A 10 -23.57 -15.64 -14.74
N THR A 11 -24.54 -15.54 -13.84
CA THR A 11 -25.22 -14.29 -13.50
C THR A 11 -25.10 -14.02 -12.02
N LEU A 12 -25.08 -12.75 -11.63
CA LEU A 12 -25.01 -12.38 -10.21
C LEU A 12 -26.19 -12.99 -9.42
N TYR A 13 -27.36 -13.10 -10.04
CA TYR A 13 -28.55 -13.75 -9.46
C TYR A 13 -28.31 -15.25 -9.18
N ALA A 14 -27.75 -15.98 -10.15
CA ALA A 14 -27.48 -17.42 -9.98
C ALA A 14 -26.41 -17.65 -8.91
N LEU A 15 -25.38 -16.79 -8.87
CA LEU A 15 -24.33 -16.84 -7.84
C LEU A 15 -24.89 -16.49 -6.46
N ALA A 16 -25.74 -15.45 -6.34
CA ALA A 16 -26.38 -15.09 -5.08
C ALA A 16 -27.18 -16.26 -4.51
N ARG A 17 -27.97 -16.93 -5.34
CA ARG A 17 -28.73 -18.13 -4.93
C ARG A 17 -27.82 -19.31 -4.54
N ARG A 18 -26.77 -19.56 -5.30
CA ARG A 18 -25.81 -20.65 -5.05
C ARG A 18 -25.14 -20.51 -3.69
N TYR A 19 -24.83 -19.28 -3.30
CA TYR A 19 -24.08 -18.97 -2.08
C TYR A 19 -24.95 -18.42 -0.94
N ALA A 20 -26.27 -18.55 -1.02
CA ALA A 20 -27.23 -18.13 0.00
C ALA A 20 -27.05 -16.66 0.45
N THR A 21 -26.85 -15.77 -0.51
CA THR A 21 -26.72 -14.30 -0.34
C THR A 21 -27.66 -13.56 -1.28
N THR A 22 -27.60 -12.23 -1.32
CA THR A 22 -28.43 -11.41 -2.20
C THR A 22 -27.59 -10.76 -3.33
N VAL A 23 -28.26 -10.39 -4.43
CA VAL A 23 -27.63 -9.69 -5.55
C VAL A 23 -27.05 -8.34 -5.07
N GLU A 24 -27.80 -7.65 -4.21
CA GLU A 24 -27.41 -6.35 -3.66
C GLU A 24 -26.15 -6.45 -2.80
N ALA A 25 -26.06 -7.48 -1.93
CA ALA A 25 -24.88 -7.71 -1.10
C ALA A 25 -23.64 -8.03 -1.97
N LEU A 26 -23.80 -8.91 -2.96
CA LEU A 26 -22.69 -9.23 -3.87
C LEU A 26 -22.26 -8.00 -4.69
N ALA A 27 -23.22 -7.23 -5.22
CA ALA A 27 -22.90 -6.03 -5.97
C ALA A 27 -22.19 -4.98 -5.10
N PHE A 28 -22.65 -4.79 -3.88
CA PHE A 28 -22.07 -3.85 -2.93
C PHE A 28 -20.63 -4.22 -2.52
N ASP A 29 -20.42 -5.46 -2.06
CA ASP A 29 -19.11 -5.91 -1.56
C ASP A 29 -18.06 -6.01 -2.67
N ASN A 30 -18.48 -6.27 -3.92
CA ASN A 30 -17.61 -6.38 -5.10
C ASN A 30 -17.63 -5.14 -6.00
N GLN A 31 -18.28 -4.05 -5.57
CA GLN A 31 -18.35 -2.77 -6.31
C GLN A 31 -18.84 -2.96 -7.77
N ILE A 32 -19.83 -3.82 -8.00
CA ILE A 32 -20.41 -4.07 -9.32
C ILE A 32 -21.43 -2.97 -9.60
N ALA A 33 -21.13 -2.13 -10.60
CA ALA A 33 -22.00 -1.00 -10.96
C ALA A 33 -23.29 -1.48 -11.64
N ASP A 34 -23.21 -2.47 -12.53
CA ASP A 34 -24.36 -3.08 -13.23
C ASP A 34 -24.45 -4.57 -12.91
N PRO A 35 -25.39 -4.99 -12.02
CA PRO A 35 -25.57 -6.39 -11.64
C PRO A 35 -25.92 -7.35 -12.79
N ALA A 36 -26.38 -6.82 -13.93
CA ALA A 36 -26.69 -7.60 -15.11
C ALA A 36 -25.46 -7.95 -15.96
N ARG A 37 -24.31 -7.33 -15.66
CA ARG A 37 -23.10 -7.45 -16.47
C ARG A 37 -21.91 -7.96 -15.67
N LEU A 38 -21.52 -9.18 -15.96
CA LEU A 38 -20.29 -9.80 -15.45
C LEU A 38 -19.39 -10.15 -16.63
N THR A 39 -18.09 -10.33 -16.37
CA THR A 39 -17.16 -10.84 -17.37
C THR A 39 -16.50 -12.12 -16.89
N PRO A 40 -16.23 -13.10 -17.77
CA PRO A 40 -15.49 -14.31 -17.42
C PRO A 40 -14.12 -13.95 -16.81
N GLY A 41 -13.71 -14.71 -15.78
CA GLY A 41 -12.48 -14.49 -15.05
C GLY A 41 -12.55 -13.39 -13.98
N GLN A 42 -13.64 -12.61 -13.89
CA GLN A 42 -13.86 -11.68 -12.78
C GLN A 42 -13.91 -12.43 -11.45
N SER A 43 -13.16 -11.98 -10.46
CA SER A 43 -13.20 -12.55 -9.12
C SER A 43 -14.27 -11.86 -8.26
N LEU A 44 -15.04 -12.63 -7.49
CA LEU A 44 -16.04 -12.14 -6.56
C LEU A 44 -15.77 -12.64 -5.15
N VAL A 45 -15.81 -11.75 -4.19
CA VAL A 45 -15.87 -12.10 -2.77
C VAL A 45 -17.31 -12.44 -2.42
N ILE A 46 -17.51 -13.63 -1.89
CA ILE A 46 -18.79 -14.06 -1.33
C ILE A 46 -18.73 -13.86 0.18
N PRO A 47 -19.53 -12.94 0.74
CA PRO A 47 -19.61 -12.79 2.18
C PRO A 47 -20.17 -14.07 2.81
N GLY A 48 -19.62 -14.49 3.95
CA GLY A 48 -20.12 -15.68 4.65
C GLY A 48 -19.02 -16.41 5.41
N GLY A 49 -19.40 -17.05 6.52
CA GLY A 49 -18.54 -17.47 7.59
C GLY A 49 -17.34 -18.35 7.22
N ARG A 50 -16.18 -17.90 7.59
CA ARG A 50 -15.19 -18.79 8.17
C ARG A 50 -15.44 -18.80 9.68
N GLU A 51 -15.95 -19.87 10.19
CA GLU A 51 -15.89 -20.17 11.61
C GLU A 51 -14.44 -20.46 11.96
N GLY A 52 -13.87 -19.71 12.89
CA GLY A 52 -12.50 -19.89 13.39
C GLY A 52 -11.90 -18.61 13.97
N VAL A 53 -10.97 -18.78 14.91
CA VAL A 53 -10.19 -17.66 15.47
C VAL A 53 -9.24 -17.14 14.40
N ARG A 54 -9.46 -15.91 13.92
CA ARG A 54 -8.56 -15.23 13.00
C ARG A 54 -7.37 -14.67 13.78
N ARG A 55 -6.18 -14.76 13.20
CA ARG A 55 -4.99 -14.13 13.74
C ARG A 55 -5.20 -12.60 13.76
N CYS A 56 -4.73 -11.93 14.82
CA CYS A 56 -4.54 -10.49 14.79
C CYS A 56 -3.33 -10.15 13.93
N ALA A 57 -3.46 -9.10 13.10
CA ALA A 57 -2.38 -8.56 12.30
C ALA A 57 -2.54 -7.04 12.21
N GLU A 58 -1.41 -6.34 12.08
CA GLU A 58 -1.42 -4.91 11.86
C GLU A 58 -1.83 -4.60 10.42
N VAL A 59 -2.71 -3.62 10.26
CA VAL A 59 -3.14 -3.08 8.98
C VAL A 59 -2.86 -1.58 8.98
N ASN A 60 -1.71 -1.21 8.43
CA ASN A 60 -1.36 0.18 8.19
C ASN A 60 -1.89 0.63 6.83
N ALA A 61 -2.23 1.89 6.67
CA ALA A 61 -2.61 2.45 5.38
C ALA A 61 -2.18 3.91 5.23
N TYR A 62 -1.90 4.29 3.98
CA TYR A 62 -1.63 5.68 3.62
C TYR A 62 -2.86 6.32 3.00
N ALA A 63 -3.09 7.59 3.33
CA ALA A 63 -4.14 8.40 2.73
C ALA A 63 -3.67 9.83 2.44
N TYR A 64 -3.99 10.33 1.24
CA TYR A 64 -3.87 11.75 0.97
C TYR A 64 -5.01 12.54 1.64
N PRO A 65 -4.78 13.79 2.07
CA PRO A 65 -5.81 14.60 2.73
C PRO A 65 -7.10 14.82 1.93
N ASN A 66 -7.03 14.70 0.60
CA ASN A 66 -8.17 14.84 -0.28
C ASN A 66 -9.04 13.57 -0.42
N ILE A 67 -8.78 12.53 0.37
CA ILE A 67 -9.63 11.32 0.39
C ILE A 67 -11.09 11.70 0.67
N ALA A 68 -12.03 11.11 -0.09
CA ALA A 68 -13.45 11.31 0.14
C ALA A 68 -13.85 10.78 1.54
N PRO A 69 -14.66 11.55 2.31
CA PRO A 69 -15.01 11.16 3.68
C PRO A 69 -15.61 9.76 3.80
N GLU A 70 -16.50 9.39 2.89
CA GLU A 70 -17.13 8.08 2.86
C GLU A 70 -16.16 6.95 2.53
N VAL A 71 -15.11 7.19 1.74
CA VAL A 71 -14.05 6.20 1.44
C VAL A 71 -13.18 5.98 2.68
N LEU A 72 -12.84 7.06 3.39
CA LEU A 72 -12.11 6.98 4.64
C LEU A 72 -12.90 6.21 5.70
N GLN A 73 -14.19 6.53 5.89
CA GLN A 73 -15.05 5.87 6.86
C GLN A 73 -15.25 4.37 6.57
N GLU A 74 -15.26 3.97 5.29
CA GLU A 74 -15.32 2.56 4.91
C GLU A 74 -14.03 1.80 5.25
N ALA A 75 -12.87 2.46 5.23
CA ALA A 75 -11.56 1.84 5.48
C ALA A 75 -11.20 1.73 6.98
N LEU A 76 -11.46 2.79 7.74
CA LEU A 76 -10.99 2.94 9.14
C LEU A 76 -11.27 1.75 10.07
N PRO A 77 -12.44 1.06 10.01
CA PRO A 77 -12.70 -0.09 10.88
C PRO A 77 -11.69 -1.23 10.72
N PHE A 78 -11.02 -1.32 9.58
CA PHE A 78 -10.06 -2.37 9.25
C PHE A 78 -8.61 -1.97 9.52
N LEU A 79 -8.35 -0.75 10.00
CA LEU A 79 -7.01 -0.23 10.17
C LEU A 79 -6.50 -0.34 11.61
N THR A 80 -5.22 -0.61 11.76
CA THR A 80 -4.41 -0.45 12.97
C THR A 80 -3.85 0.97 13.03
N ALA A 81 -3.31 1.44 11.92
CA ALA A 81 -2.70 2.75 11.81
C ALA A 81 -3.04 3.43 10.47
N LEU A 82 -3.17 4.75 10.51
CA LEU A 82 -3.36 5.63 9.36
C LEU A 82 -2.18 6.58 9.24
N CYS A 83 -1.58 6.64 8.06
CA CYS A 83 -0.47 7.51 7.69
C CYS A 83 -0.97 8.61 6.72
N PRO A 84 -1.38 9.80 7.20
CA PRO A 84 -1.64 10.95 6.33
C PRO A 84 -0.41 11.28 5.48
N PHE A 85 -0.54 11.39 4.16
CA PHE A 85 0.59 11.55 3.26
C PHE A 85 0.59 12.94 2.61
N SER A 86 1.60 13.81 2.87
CA SER A 86 2.68 13.70 3.83
C SER A 86 3.11 15.08 4.33
N TRP A 87 3.65 15.15 5.53
CA TRP A 87 4.45 16.25 5.99
C TRP A 87 5.78 16.30 5.23
N ARG A 88 6.28 17.48 4.97
CA ARG A 88 7.53 17.75 4.27
C ARG A 88 8.38 18.72 5.07
N PHE A 89 9.57 19.00 4.63
CA PHE A 89 10.47 20.00 5.23
C PHE A 89 11.21 20.76 4.13
N ASP A 90 11.68 21.96 4.47
CA ASP A 90 12.55 22.76 3.61
C ASP A 90 14.04 22.48 3.90
N ALA A 91 14.94 23.14 3.15
CA ALA A 91 16.39 22.96 3.31
C ALA A 91 16.93 23.46 4.67
N GLN A 92 16.15 24.21 5.42
CA GLN A 92 16.45 24.68 6.77
C GLN A 92 15.90 23.76 7.86
N GLY A 93 15.14 22.74 7.48
CA GLY A 93 14.51 21.79 8.39
C GLY A 93 13.15 22.24 8.93
N THR A 94 12.58 23.34 8.41
CA THR A 94 11.25 23.80 8.80
C THR A 94 10.19 22.88 8.21
N LEU A 95 9.28 22.35 9.05
CA LEU A 95 8.19 21.49 8.56
C LEU A 95 7.19 22.30 7.74
N ILE A 96 6.82 21.76 6.58
CA ILE A 96 5.77 22.28 5.70
C ILE A 96 4.45 21.61 6.08
N PRO A 97 3.43 22.42 6.49
CA PRO A 97 2.16 21.89 7.00
C PRO A 97 1.43 20.98 6.02
N LEU A 98 0.76 19.95 6.56
CA LEU A 98 -0.21 19.11 5.88
C LEU A 98 -1.60 19.39 6.45
N ALA A 99 -2.61 19.54 5.60
CA ALA A 99 -4.00 19.73 6.02
C ALA A 99 -4.64 18.36 6.30
N ASP A 100 -4.29 17.75 7.42
CA ASP A 100 -4.66 16.37 7.78
C ASP A 100 -5.46 16.23 9.08
N GLU A 101 -5.90 17.35 9.67
CA GLU A 101 -6.68 17.38 10.92
C GLU A 101 -7.86 16.40 10.87
N ARG A 102 -8.62 16.46 9.77
CA ARG A 102 -9.78 15.58 9.55
C ARG A 102 -9.41 14.09 9.55
N LEU A 103 -8.23 13.74 9.02
CA LEU A 103 -7.76 12.35 8.98
C LEU A 103 -7.38 11.87 10.39
N VAL A 104 -6.70 12.71 11.15
CA VAL A 104 -6.31 12.42 12.54
C VAL A 104 -7.53 12.25 13.43
N GLU A 105 -8.49 13.18 13.38
CA GLU A 105 -9.75 13.10 14.12
C GLU A 105 -10.56 11.84 13.77
N ALA A 106 -10.69 11.53 12.46
CA ALA A 106 -11.41 10.35 11.99
C ALA A 106 -10.72 9.05 12.42
N ALA A 107 -9.38 9.02 12.43
CA ALA A 107 -8.62 7.86 12.87
C ALA A 107 -8.87 7.57 14.35
N TYR A 108 -8.76 8.56 15.23
CA TYR A 108 -9.07 8.38 16.66
C TYR A 108 -10.51 7.94 16.91
N ALA A 109 -11.46 8.52 16.18
CA ALA A 109 -12.88 8.13 16.30
C ALA A 109 -13.15 6.66 15.93
N ALA A 110 -12.21 6.00 15.26
CA ALA A 110 -12.29 4.60 14.81
C ALA A 110 -11.24 3.69 15.48
N ASP A 111 -10.68 4.07 16.61
CA ASP A 111 -9.59 3.33 17.30
C ASP A 111 -8.43 2.98 16.35
N THR A 112 -8.04 3.93 15.52
CA THR A 112 -6.94 3.78 14.54
C THR A 112 -5.84 4.78 14.86
N ALA A 113 -4.60 4.32 15.02
CA ALA A 113 -3.47 5.15 15.42
C ALA A 113 -3.00 6.07 14.27
N PRO A 114 -3.08 7.40 14.35
CA PRO A 114 -2.56 8.29 13.33
C PRO A 114 -1.03 8.40 13.44
N MET A 115 -0.31 8.18 12.32
CA MET A 115 1.14 8.32 12.24
C MET A 115 1.52 9.56 11.45
N LEU A 116 2.36 10.43 11.99
CA LEU A 116 2.94 11.52 11.21
C LEU A 116 3.85 10.95 10.12
N THR A 117 3.49 11.11 8.86
CA THR A 117 4.35 10.67 7.74
C THR A 117 5.24 11.83 7.29
N LEU A 118 6.55 11.65 7.42
CA LEU A 118 7.56 12.61 6.97
C LEU A 118 8.22 12.10 5.70
N THR A 119 8.31 12.95 4.67
CA THR A 119 8.92 12.64 3.37
C THR A 119 9.94 13.68 2.95
N ASN A 120 10.90 13.28 2.09
CA ASN A 120 11.80 14.19 1.40
C ASN A 120 11.21 14.71 0.06
N ILE A 121 9.89 14.93 -0.01
CA ILE A 121 9.24 15.51 -1.18
C ILE A 121 9.54 17.00 -1.25
N GLY A 122 10.12 17.42 -2.38
CA GLY A 122 10.46 18.81 -2.66
C GLY A 122 9.27 19.66 -3.15
N GLU A 123 9.54 20.92 -3.47
CA GLU A 123 8.53 21.88 -3.95
C GLU A 123 7.85 21.48 -5.26
N ASN A 124 8.55 20.72 -6.11
CA ASN A 124 8.03 20.21 -7.38
C ASN A 124 7.04 19.02 -7.21
N GLY A 125 6.79 18.58 -5.97
CA GLY A 125 5.89 17.48 -5.65
C GLY A 125 6.48 16.08 -5.83
N GLY A 126 7.74 15.94 -6.22
CA GLY A 126 8.47 14.69 -6.29
C GLY A 126 9.47 14.53 -5.14
N PHE A 127 9.93 13.31 -4.90
CA PHE A 127 11.01 13.05 -3.95
C PHE A 127 12.30 13.76 -4.41
N SER A 128 12.94 14.51 -3.49
CA SER A 128 14.14 15.28 -3.73
C SER A 128 15.35 14.60 -3.10
N THR A 129 16.24 14.09 -3.95
CA THR A 129 17.52 13.54 -3.52
C THR A 129 18.37 14.55 -2.77
N GLU A 130 18.38 15.80 -3.25
CA GLU A 130 19.16 16.88 -2.64
C GLU A 130 18.64 17.22 -1.23
N LEU A 131 17.32 17.36 -1.09
CA LEU A 131 16.70 17.62 0.22
C LEU A 131 16.95 16.48 1.20
N GLY A 132 16.87 15.24 0.73
CA GLY A 132 17.24 14.07 1.54
C GLY A 132 18.69 14.11 1.97
N HIS A 133 19.63 14.43 1.07
CA HIS A 133 21.06 14.53 1.37
C HIS A 133 21.34 15.66 2.40
N VAL A 134 20.76 16.83 2.24
CA VAL A 134 20.91 17.94 3.19
C VAL A 134 20.47 17.51 4.59
N LEU A 135 19.26 16.93 4.73
CA LEU A 135 18.81 16.43 6.03
C LEU A 135 19.77 15.40 6.62
N LEU A 136 20.25 14.45 5.82
CA LEU A 136 21.04 13.34 6.33
C LEU A 136 22.48 13.72 6.72
N THR A 137 22.99 14.85 6.21
CA THR A 137 24.39 15.29 6.43
C THR A 137 24.54 16.52 7.32
N ASP A 138 23.47 17.32 7.52
CA ASP A 138 23.51 18.50 8.39
C ASP A 138 22.77 18.23 9.72
N GLY A 139 23.56 18.22 10.80
CA GLY A 139 23.04 17.99 12.16
C GLY A 139 22.06 19.08 12.62
N THR A 140 22.22 20.33 12.17
CA THR A 140 21.33 21.45 12.51
C THR A 140 19.96 21.26 11.85
N VAL A 141 19.95 20.84 10.57
CA VAL A 141 18.71 20.53 9.85
C VAL A 141 18.00 19.32 10.48
N GLN A 142 18.77 18.28 10.88
CA GLN A 142 18.20 17.15 11.60
C GLN A 142 17.52 17.57 12.90
N ASP A 143 18.17 18.42 13.69
CA ASP A 143 17.61 18.93 14.96
C ASP A 143 16.33 19.70 14.70
N ALA A 144 16.32 20.63 13.74
CA ALA A 144 15.15 21.42 13.39
C ALA A 144 13.97 20.54 12.95
N VAL A 145 14.22 19.54 12.08
CA VAL A 145 13.19 18.61 11.63
C VAL A 145 12.63 17.78 12.80
N LEU A 146 13.51 17.21 13.64
CA LEU A 146 13.06 16.35 14.75
C LEU A 146 12.35 17.16 15.85
N GLU A 147 12.75 18.40 16.11
CA GLU A 147 12.03 19.31 17.01
C GLU A 147 10.66 19.63 16.46
N GLY A 148 10.57 20.01 15.18
CA GLY A 148 9.30 20.22 14.50
C GLY A 148 8.38 19.00 14.54
N VAL A 149 8.93 17.79 14.32
CA VAL A 149 8.17 16.53 14.41
C VAL A 149 7.60 16.32 15.82
N VAL A 150 8.44 16.51 16.87
CA VAL A 150 8.01 16.37 18.28
C VAL A 150 6.91 17.39 18.62
N GLU A 151 7.05 18.63 18.14
CA GLU A 151 6.05 19.66 18.32
C GLU A 151 4.71 19.29 17.67
N ARG A 152 4.74 18.83 16.41
CA ARG A 152 3.52 18.40 15.68
C ARG A 152 2.87 17.17 16.28
N ILE A 153 3.67 16.20 16.73
CA ILE A 153 3.15 15.01 17.45
C ILE A 153 2.35 15.45 18.68
N ARG A 154 2.88 16.39 19.47
CA ARG A 154 2.20 16.89 20.68
C ARG A 154 0.98 17.75 20.39
N GLU A 155 1.02 18.58 19.35
CA GLU A 155 -0.08 19.49 19.00
C GLU A 155 -1.26 18.78 18.38
N ARG A 156 -1.02 17.67 17.66
CA ARG A 156 -2.04 16.97 16.91
C ARG A 156 -2.30 15.55 17.38
N ASP A 157 -1.68 15.17 18.51
CA ASP A 157 -1.82 13.86 19.11
C ASP A 157 -1.48 12.70 18.16
N TYR A 158 -0.44 12.86 17.31
CA TYR A 158 0.01 11.71 16.52
C TYR A 158 0.55 10.60 17.41
N TYR A 159 0.19 9.36 17.09
CA TYR A 159 0.65 8.18 17.80
C TYR A 159 2.16 7.93 17.66
N GLY A 160 2.72 8.26 16.49
CA GLY A 160 4.14 8.06 16.22
C GLY A 160 4.58 8.69 14.89
N LEU A 161 5.78 8.33 14.45
CA LEU A 161 6.41 8.81 13.22
C LEU A 161 6.53 7.70 12.19
N ASN A 162 6.20 8.02 10.92
CA ASN A 162 6.54 7.21 9.76
C ASN A 162 7.52 7.98 8.87
N LEU A 163 8.70 7.41 8.61
CA LEU A 163 9.71 7.96 7.69
C LEU A 163 9.57 7.27 6.33
N ASN A 164 9.26 8.05 5.30
CA ASN A 164 9.22 7.57 3.92
C ASN A 164 10.11 8.45 3.04
N PHE A 165 11.40 8.13 3.01
CA PHE A 165 12.40 8.82 2.20
C PHE A 165 12.79 7.95 1.02
N GLU A 166 12.68 8.50 -0.17
CA GLU A 166 12.96 7.78 -1.42
C GLU A 166 13.96 8.53 -2.29
N TYR A 167 14.56 7.84 -3.25
CA TYR A 167 15.55 8.38 -4.19
C TYR A 167 16.74 9.06 -3.51
N LEU A 168 17.21 8.48 -2.40
CA LEU A 168 18.39 8.94 -1.67
C LEU A 168 19.68 8.52 -2.41
N GLN A 169 20.76 9.29 -2.22
CA GLN A 169 22.06 8.91 -2.78
C GLN A 169 22.57 7.60 -2.16
N PRO A 170 23.17 6.70 -2.93
CA PRO A 170 23.74 5.45 -2.43
C PRO A 170 24.73 5.64 -1.26
N PHE A 171 25.49 6.72 -1.27
CA PHE A 171 26.46 7.05 -0.23
C PHE A 171 25.81 7.61 1.06
N ASP A 172 24.53 7.96 1.02
CA ASP A 172 23.77 8.39 2.21
C ASP A 172 23.26 7.24 3.07
N ARG A 173 23.51 5.97 2.68
CA ARG A 173 23.03 4.78 3.40
C ARG A 173 23.35 4.79 4.89
N VAL A 174 24.60 5.12 5.26
CA VAL A 174 25.00 5.18 6.67
C VAL A 174 24.35 6.34 7.40
N ALA A 175 24.29 7.50 6.75
CA ALA A 175 23.67 8.71 7.29
C ALA A 175 22.15 8.51 7.49
N TYR A 176 21.46 7.85 6.56
CA TYR A 176 20.04 7.53 6.72
C TYR A 176 19.79 6.56 7.87
N SER A 177 20.61 5.51 7.99
CA SER A 177 20.57 4.58 9.14
C SER A 177 20.77 5.31 10.48
N ALA A 178 21.72 6.26 10.53
CA ALA A 178 21.96 7.08 11.70
C ALA A 178 20.79 8.02 12.02
N PHE A 179 20.15 8.59 11.00
CA PHE A 179 18.98 9.44 11.18
C PHE A 179 17.78 8.65 11.73
N VAL A 180 17.52 7.45 11.23
CA VAL A 180 16.46 6.56 11.78
C VAL A 180 16.73 6.26 13.25
N LYS A 181 17.99 5.93 13.61
CA LYS A 181 18.40 5.74 15.01
C LYS A 181 18.12 6.99 15.85
N ARG A 182 18.54 8.16 15.39
CA ARG A 182 18.35 9.43 16.08
C ARG A 182 16.88 9.78 16.28
N ALA A 183 16.04 9.54 15.26
CA ALA A 183 14.60 9.70 15.36
C ALA A 183 13.99 8.80 16.43
N ALA A 184 14.39 7.51 16.47
CA ALA A 184 13.95 6.56 17.50
C ALA A 184 14.40 7.00 18.90
N GLU A 185 15.67 7.38 19.07
CA GLU A 185 16.20 7.87 20.34
C GLU A 185 15.50 9.13 20.85
N ARG A 186 15.00 10.00 19.94
CA ARG A 186 14.26 11.21 20.27
C ARG A 186 12.80 10.94 20.64
N LEU A 187 12.15 9.96 19.99
CA LEU A 187 10.71 9.71 20.09
C LEU A 187 10.33 8.62 21.08
N HIS A 188 11.14 7.58 21.26
CA HIS A 188 10.85 6.50 22.19
C HIS A 188 10.66 6.97 23.64
N PRO A 189 11.45 7.94 24.19
CA PRO A 189 11.20 8.46 25.53
C PRO A 189 9.85 9.17 25.68
N LEU A 190 9.20 9.54 24.57
CA LEU A 190 7.87 10.13 24.53
C LEU A 190 6.75 9.08 24.35
N GLY A 191 7.11 7.80 24.27
CA GLY A 191 6.18 6.71 23.98
C GLY A 191 5.76 6.62 22.50
N CYS A 192 6.41 7.37 21.59
CA CYS A 192 6.05 7.44 20.18
C CYS A 192 6.88 6.44 19.36
N PRO A 193 6.27 5.44 18.71
CA PRO A 193 6.98 4.50 17.85
C PRO A 193 7.43 5.17 16.53
N VAL A 194 8.48 4.59 15.95
CA VAL A 194 9.02 4.99 14.64
C VAL A 194 8.89 3.86 13.65
N SER A 195 8.29 4.14 12.50
CA SER A 195 8.23 3.22 11.37
C SER A 195 8.95 3.79 10.15
N THR A 196 9.41 2.92 9.26
CA THR A 196 10.08 3.33 8.01
C THR A 196 9.47 2.59 6.84
N ALA A 197 9.30 3.29 5.69
CA ALA A 197 8.98 2.67 4.42
C ALA A 197 10.25 2.58 3.56
N ILE A 198 10.55 1.39 3.04
CA ILE A 198 11.79 1.12 2.31
C ILE A 198 11.54 0.34 1.01
N ALA A 199 12.39 0.58 0.03
CA ALA A 199 12.31 -0.05 -1.28
C ALA A 199 12.55 -1.58 -1.20
N PRO A 200 11.93 -2.38 -2.10
CA PRO A 200 11.99 -3.84 -2.04
C PRO A 200 13.34 -4.37 -2.55
N LYS A 201 14.19 -4.86 -1.64
CA LYS A 201 15.51 -5.45 -1.97
C LYS A 201 15.48 -6.97 -1.85
N GLU A 202 16.18 -7.64 -2.77
CA GLU A 202 16.37 -9.10 -2.79
C GLU A 202 17.75 -9.51 -2.18
N SER A 203 18.66 -8.56 -1.91
CA SER A 203 19.95 -8.77 -1.21
C SER A 203 20.48 -7.48 -0.59
N ALA A 204 21.51 -7.59 0.27
CA ALA A 204 22.21 -6.44 0.86
C ALA A 204 22.96 -5.61 -0.20
N GLU A 205 23.49 -6.28 -1.22
CA GLU A 205 24.31 -5.72 -2.28
C GLU A 205 23.48 -5.22 -3.48
N GLN A 206 22.15 -5.32 -3.41
CA GLN A 206 21.31 -4.84 -4.52
C GLN A 206 21.59 -3.36 -4.79
N GLU A 207 22.18 -3.11 -5.96
CA GLU A 207 22.50 -1.78 -6.45
C GLU A 207 21.28 -1.12 -7.10
N GLY A 208 21.35 0.20 -7.24
CA GLY A 208 20.33 1.01 -7.87
C GLY A 208 19.92 2.18 -6.99
N PHE A 209 19.60 3.28 -7.66
CA PHE A 209 19.32 4.56 -7.02
C PHE A 209 18.13 4.51 -6.02
N LEU A 210 17.12 3.67 -6.30
CA LEU A 210 15.98 3.48 -5.40
C LEU A 210 16.33 2.63 -4.16
N TYR A 211 17.33 1.75 -4.25
CA TYR A 211 17.56 0.68 -3.27
C TYR A 211 18.74 0.89 -2.36
N ALA A 212 19.83 1.46 -2.88
CA ALA A 212 21.16 1.37 -2.27
C ALA A 212 21.25 2.08 -0.91
N ALA A 213 20.49 3.15 -0.70
CA ALA A 213 20.46 3.89 0.56
C ALA A 213 19.63 3.19 1.67
N HIS A 214 18.82 2.18 1.35
CA HIS A 214 17.99 1.47 2.33
C HIS A 214 18.76 0.29 2.95
N ASP A 215 19.23 0.45 4.18
CA ASP A 215 19.89 -0.60 4.95
C ASP A 215 18.86 -1.40 5.77
N TYR A 216 18.48 -2.58 5.29
CA TYR A 216 17.46 -3.41 5.94
C TYR A 216 17.83 -3.78 7.40
N ALA A 217 19.09 -4.12 7.66
CA ALA A 217 19.52 -4.50 9.00
C ALA A 217 19.44 -3.31 9.98
N ALA A 218 19.86 -2.12 9.53
CA ALA A 218 19.80 -0.91 10.36
C ALA A 218 18.34 -0.48 10.62
N HIS A 219 17.49 -0.46 9.59
CA HIS A 219 16.05 -0.16 9.76
C HIS A 219 15.37 -1.19 10.67
N GLY A 220 15.68 -2.49 10.50
CA GLY A 220 15.18 -3.55 11.38
C GLY A 220 15.64 -3.42 12.83
N THR A 221 16.81 -2.82 13.06
CA THR A 221 17.35 -2.58 14.41
C THR A 221 16.65 -1.41 15.08
N TYR A 222 16.58 -0.27 14.41
CA TYR A 222 16.20 1.01 15.03
C TYR A 222 14.72 1.33 14.95
N ALA A 223 14.04 0.96 13.87
CA ALA A 223 12.60 1.20 13.71
C ALA A 223 11.77 0.13 14.46
N ASP A 224 10.55 0.51 14.88
CA ASP A 224 9.57 -0.40 15.48
C ASP A 224 8.81 -1.19 14.41
N ARG A 225 8.58 -0.59 13.24
CA ARG A 225 8.01 -1.23 12.05
C ARG A 225 8.78 -0.84 10.79
N VAL A 226 8.90 -1.80 9.90
CA VAL A 226 9.53 -1.63 8.58
C VAL A 226 8.52 -2.04 7.52
N ILE A 227 8.05 -1.07 6.75
CA ILE A 227 7.14 -1.26 5.63
C ILE A 227 7.99 -1.56 4.39
N LEU A 228 7.84 -2.76 3.84
CA LEU A 228 8.46 -3.10 2.56
C LEU A 228 7.52 -2.67 1.43
N MET A 229 7.94 -1.75 0.58
CA MET A 229 7.16 -1.23 -0.54
C MET A 229 7.14 -2.24 -1.70
N THR A 230 6.51 -3.40 -1.48
CA THR A 230 6.47 -4.55 -2.40
C THR A 230 5.47 -4.38 -3.53
N TYR A 231 5.56 -3.27 -4.24
CA TYR A 231 4.76 -2.89 -5.41
C TYR A 231 5.62 -2.08 -6.39
N GLU A 232 5.03 -1.56 -7.48
CA GLU A 232 5.68 -0.77 -8.54
C GLU A 232 6.72 -1.57 -9.36
N TRP A 233 6.60 -2.92 -9.46
CA TRP A 233 7.34 -3.64 -10.50
C TRP A 233 6.77 -3.30 -11.88
N GLY A 234 5.42 -3.39 -12.06
CA GLY A 234 4.73 -2.64 -13.11
C GLY A 234 4.43 -1.24 -12.57
N TYR A 235 4.89 -0.21 -13.25
CA TYR A 235 4.67 1.18 -12.83
C TYR A 235 4.40 2.08 -14.03
N THR A 236 4.00 3.32 -13.76
CA THR A 236 3.49 4.28 -14.75
C THR A 236 4.37 4.40 -16.01
N PHE A 237 5.69 4.43 -15.87
CA PHE A 237 6.62 4.62 -17.01
C PHE A 237 7.37 3.34 -17.39
N GLY A 238 7.10 2.23 -16.72
CA GLY A 238 7.70 0.93 -16.99
C GLY A 238 6.94 0.13 -18.05
N ALA A 239 7.59 -0.94 -18.52
CA ALA A 239 6.94 -1.91 -19.40
C ALA A 239 5.79 -2.63 -18.68
N PRO A 240 4.73 -3.03 -19.42
CA PRO A 240 3.58 -3.72 -18.85
C PRO A 240 3.95 -5.01 -18.11
N GLN A 241 3.60 -5.09 -16.84
CA GLN A 241 3.73 -6.28 -16.01
C GLN A 241 2.89 -6.12 -14.74
N ALA A 242 2.75 -7.19 -13.95
CA ALA A 242 2.08 -7.15 -12.65
C ALA A 242 2.70 -6.09 -11.73
N ILE A 243 1.85 -5.36 -11.00
CA ILE A 243 2.25 -4.26 -10.11
C ILE A 243 3.00 -4.82 -8.90
N SER A 244 2.50 -5.91 -8.33
CA SER A 244 2.98 -6.48 -7.07
C SER A 244 3.09 -8.03 -7.17
N PRO A 245 3.99 -8.57 -8.02
CA PRO A 245 4.06 -10.00 -8.33
C PRO A 245 4.58 -10.82 -7.14
N VAL A 246 3.81 -11.84 -6.73
CA VAL A 246 4.09 -12.68 -5.55
C VAL A 246 5.46 -13.35 -5.61
N ASN A 247 5.89 -13.81 -6.79
CA ASN A 247 7.20 -14.42 -6.96
C ASN A 247 8.37 -13.44 -6.69
N ARG A 248 8.18 -12.14 -6.98
CA ARG A 248 9.16 -11.08 -6.64
C ARG A 248 9.09 -10.75 -5.15
N ILE A 249 7.88 -10.62 -4.61
CA ILE A 249 7.68 -10.38 -3.17
C ILE A 249 8.37 -11.45 -2.34
N ARG A 250 8.25 -12.74 -2.72
CA ARG A 250 8.94 -13.84 -2.03
C ARG A 250 10.43 -13.63 -1.95
N ARG A 251 11.10 -13.26 -3.04
CA ARG A 251 12.55 -13.00 -3.03
C ARG A 251 12.93 -11.86 -2.08
N VAL A 252 12.11 -10.80 -2.03
CA VAL A 252 12.31 -9.71 -1.08
C VAL A 252 12.14 -10.21 0.36
N LEU A 253 11.10 -10.99 0.64
CA LEU A 253 10.85 -11.53 1.98
C LEU A 253 11.90 -12.53 2.41
N ASP A 254 12.38 -13.41 1.50
CA ASP A 254 13.44 -14.38 1.77
C ASP A 254 14.71 -13.68 2.29
N TYR A 255 15.05 -12.54 1.71
CA TYR A 255 16.15 -11.70 2.20
C TYR A 255 15.75 -10.94 3.47
N ALA A 256 14.63 -10.22 3.46
CA ALA A 256 14.25 -9.32 4.55
C ALA A 256 14.19 -10.02 5.90
N VAL A 257 13.62 -11.23 5.97
CA VAL A 257 13.49 -11.98 7.25
C VAL A 257 14.80 -12.52 7.80
N THR A 258 15.89 -12.43 7.05
CA THR A 258 17.25 -12.78 7.55
C THR A 258 17.88 -11.64 8.33
N VAL A 259 17.45 -10.39 8.11
CA VAL A 259 18.08 -9.18 8.67
C VAL A 259 17.11 -8.28 9.44
N ILE A 260 15.79 -8.42 9.23
CA ILE A 260 14.74 -7.70 9.95
C ILE A 260 13.94 -8.69 10.79
N PRO A 261 13.69 -8.45 12.08
CA PRO A 261 12.79 -9.28 12.88
C PRO A 261 11.39 -9.35 12.22
N ARG A 262 10.90 -10.55 11.93
CA ARG A 262 9.64 -10.80 11.20
C ARG A 262 8.45 -9.99 11.75
N ARG A 263 8.35 -9.87 13.09
CA ARG A 263 7.31 -9.12 13.80
C ARG A 263 7.39 -7.59 13.60
N LYS A 264 8.43 -7.07 12.96
CA LYS A 264 8.56 -5.66 12.60
C LYS A 264 8.19 -5.37 11.15
N ILE A 265 8.03 -6.40 10.31
CA ILE A 265 7.80 -6.25 8.87
C ILE A 265 6.30 -6.10 8.59
N LEU A 266 5.95 -5.04 7.88
CA LEU A 266 4.66 -4.84 7.23
C LEU A 266 4.83 -4.99 5.71
N LEU A 267 4.03 -5.88 5.11
CA LEU A 267 4.05 -6.13 3.67
C LEU A 267 3.27 -5.06 2.92
N GLY A 268 3.88 -4.40 1.96
CA GLY A 268 3.22 -3.42 1.10
C GLY A 268 2.19 -4.06 0.18
N ILE A 269 0.98 -3.48 0.14
CA ILE A 269 -0.14 -3.88 -0.71
C ILE A 269 -0.51 -2.71 -1.61
N SER A 270 -0.52 -2.92 -2.94
CA SER A 270 -1.03 -1.96 -3.91
C SER A 270 -2.56 -1.97 -3.95
N ASN A 271 -3.16 -0.80 -4.20
CA ASN A 271 -4.62 -0.61 -4.32
C ASN A 271 -4.92 0.25 -5.56
N TYR A 272 -4.40 -0.15 -6.70
CA TYR A 272 -4.55 0.55 -7.99
C TYR A 272 -4.18 -0.38 -9.15
N ALA A 273 -4.55 0.05 -10.36
CA ALA A 273 -4.30 -0.63 -11.61
C ALA A 273 -3.56 0.28 -12.59
N TYR A 274 -2.89 -0.33 -13.55
CA TYR A 274 -2.27 0.35 -14.69
C TYR A 274 -2.80 -0.18 -16.01
N ASP A 275 -3.07 0.75 -16.93
CA ASP A 275 -3.55 0.50 -18.29
C ASP A 275 -2.52 1.07 -19.27
N TRP A 276 -1.80 0.18 -19.97
CA TRP A 276 -0.78 0.53 -20.95
C TRP A 276 -1.33 0.43 -22.37
N THR A 277 -1.09 1.46 -23.18
CA THR A 277 -1.29 1.40 -24.63
C THR A 277 -0.18 0.59 -25.29
N LEU A 278 -0.51 -0.28 -26.23
CA LEU A 278 0.43 -1.13 -26.95
C LEU A 278 0.59 -0.68 -28.43
N PRO A 279 1.78 -0.88 -29.06
CA PRO A 279 2.99 -1.38 -28.40
C PRO A 279 3.56 -0.36 -27.43
N TRP A 280 3.96 -0.84 -26.25
CA TRP A 280 4.59 0.03 -25.24
C TRP A 280 5.89 0.64 -25.78
N LYS A 281 6.13 1.91 -25.46
CA LYS A 281 7.37 2.61 -25.80
C LYS A 281 7.97 3.22 -24.54
N GLN A 282 9.29 3.18 -24.44
CA GLN A 282 9.99 3.81 -23.33
C GLN A 282 9.59 5.30 -23.21
N GLY A 283 9.27 5.73 -21.99
CA GLY A 283 8.79 7.10 -21.71
C GLY A 283 7.28 7.31 -21.87
N SER A 284 6.53 6.32 -22.41
CA SER A 284 5.06 6.41 -22.38
C SER A 284 4.53 6.10 -20.98
N ALA A 285 3.55 6.90 -20.53
CA ALA A 285 2.90 6.72 -19.24
C ALA A 285 1.68 5.80 -19.34
N ALA A 286 1.57 4.83 -18.44
CA ALA A 286 0.34 4.09 -18.22
C ALA A 286 -0.72 4.97 -17.56
N ARG A 287 -1.99 4.73 -17.87
CA ARG A 287 -3.10 5.35 -17.16
C ARG A 287 -3.34 4.64 -15.83
N VAL A 288 -3.41 5.41 -14.75
CA VAL A 288 -3.75 4.89 -13.42
C VAL A 288 -5.26 4.72 -13.30
N LEU A 289 -5.72 3.59 -12.78
CA LEU A 289 -7.12 3.28 -12.50
C LEU A 289 -7.26 2.78 -11.06
N SER A 290 -8.49 2.82 -10.52
CA SER A 290 -8.82 1.94 -9.39
C SER A 290 -9.03 0.51 -9.87
N ASP A 291 -8.87 -0.47 -8.98
CA ASP A 291 -9.13 -1.87 -9.32
C ASP A 291 -10.57 -2.10 -9.77
N ALA A 292 -11.54 -1.44 -9.14
CA ALA A 292 -12.94 -1.48 -9.55
C ALA A 292 -13.15 -0.91 -10.96
N ALA A 293 -12.47 0.19 -11.30
CA ALA A 293 -12.54 0.78 -12.64
C ALA A 293 -11.87 -0.13 -13.70
N ALA A 294 -10.84 -0.89 -13.33
CA ALA A 294 -10.24 -1.89 -14.22
C ALA A 294 -11.22 -3.03 -14.53
N VAL A 295 -11.94 -3.54 -13.51
CA VAL A 295 -12.99 -4.55 -13.70
C VAL A 295 -14.13 -4.00 -14.57
N GLU A 296 -14.61 -2.79 -14.29
CA GLU A 296 -15.66 -2.14 -15.09
C GLU A 296 -15.23 -1.95 -16.55
N LEU A 297 -13.98 -1.56 -16.78
CA LEU A 297 -13.39 -1.46 -18.11
C LEU A 297 -13.42 -2.83 -18.82
N ALA A 298 -13.01 -3.91 -18.17
CA ALA A 298 -13.08 -5.26 -18.74
C ALA A 298 -14.52 -5.62 -19.12
N VAL A 299 -15.49 -5.41 -18.21
CA VAL A 299 -16.92 -5.63 -18.45
C VAL A 299 -17.43 -4.82 -19.64
N SER A 300 -17.10 -3.51 -19.69
CA SER A 300 -17.57 -2.61 -20.76
C SER A 300 -17.03 -2.99 -22.15
N ARG A 301 -15.82 -3.57 -22.19
CA ARG A 301 -15.14 -4.02 -23.42
C ARG A 301 -15.42 -5.48 -23.77
N GLY A 302 -16.16 -6.22 -22.93
CA GLY A 302 -16.35 -7.66 -23.09
C GLY A 302 -15.04 -8.45 -23.03
N ALA A 303 -14.06 -7.93 -22.30
CA ALA A 303 -12.74 -8.54 -22.17
C ALA A 303 -12.77 -9.60 -21.07
N GLU A 304 -12.21 -10.78 -21.35
CA GLU A 304 -11.99 -11.84 -20.35
C GLU A 304 -10.84 -11.45 -19.45
N ILE A 305 -11.05 -11.51 -18.12
CA ILE A 305 -10.01 -11.31 -17.11
C ILE A 305 -9.24 -12.62 -16.96
N ARG A 306 -7.94 -12.56 -17.16
CA ARG A 306 -7.01 -13.68 -16.97
C ARG A 306 -6.29 -13.52 -15.64
N PHE A 307 -5.71 -14.62 -15.17
CA PHE A 307 -4.91 -14.61 -13.95
C PHE A 307 -3.53 -15.22 -14.22
N ASP A 308 -2.47 -14.49 -13.92
CA ASP A 308 -1.10 -14.99 -13.98
C ASP A 308 -0.78 -15.71 -12.67
N GLU A 309 -0.64 -17.04 -12.73
CA GLU A 309 -0.39 -17.86 -11.54
C GLU A 309 0.98 -17.62 -10.90
N THR A 310 1.97 -17.18 -11.67
CA THR A 310 3.33 -16.90 -11.17
C THR A 310 3.37 -15.58 -10.41
N ALA A 311 2.79 -14.55 -10.98
CA ALA A 311 2.67 -13.24 -10.33
C ALA A 311 1.54 -13.21 -9.30
N ALA A 312 0.59 -14.16 -9.38
CA ALA A 312 -0.69 -14.15 -8.68
C ALA A 312 -1.42 -12.80 -8.87
N ALA A 313 -1.59 -12.39 -10.11
CA ALA A 313 -2.16 -11.09 -10.47
C ALA A 313 -3.12 -11.19 -11.66
N PRO A 314 -4.28 -10.51 -11.62
CA PRO A 314 -5.21 -10.43 -12.72
C PRO A 314 -4.76 -9.44 -13.80
N TRP A 315 -5.11 -9.75 -15.04
CA TRP A 315 -4.84 -8.90 -16.19
C TRP A 315 -5.80 -9.16 -17.33
N PHE A 316 -5.93 -8.22 -18.27
CA PHE A 316 -6.67 -8.41 -19.51
C PHE A 316 -6.16 -7.52 -20.64
N ASN A 317 -6.51 -7.87 -21.88
CA ASN A 317 -6.30 -7.03 -23.06
C ASN A 317 -7.64 -6.51 -23.58
N TYR A 318 -7.60 -5.33 -24.19
CA TYR A 318 -8.74 -4.78 -24.93
C TYR A 318 -8.26 -3.90 -26.08
N VAL A 319 -9.19 -3.50 -26.95
CA VAL A 319 -8.96 -2.51 -28.00
C VAL A 319 -9.85 -1.29 -27.71
N ASP A 320 -9.29 -0.10 -27.75
CA ASP A 320 -10.03 1.15 -27.51
C ASP A 320 -10.84 1.58 -28.74
N ALA A 321 -11.54 2.71 -28.65
CA ALA A 321 -12.37 3.23 -29.75
C ALA A 321 -11.55 3.71 -30.96
N GLU A 322 -10.28 4.03 -30.73
CA GLU A 322 -9.33 4.45 -31.76
C GLU A 322 -8.58 3.28 -32.42
N GLY A 323 -8.92 2.03 -32.04
CA GLY A 323 -8.29 0.82 -32.57
C GLY A 323 -6.91 0.49 -31.94
N ARG A 324 -6.54 1.13 -30.84
CA ARG A 324 -5.27 0.85 -30.15
C ARG A 324 -5.44 -0.34 -29.19
N ALA A 325 -4.47 -1.23 -29.21
CA ALA A 325 -4.44 -2.34 -28.26
C ALA A 325 -3.94 -1.86 -26.88
N HIS A 326 -4.50 -2.44 -25.84
CA HIS A 326 -4.17 -2.14 -24.44
C HIS A 326 -3.95 -3.43 -23.64
N VAL A 327 -3.16 -3.32 -22.56
CA VAL A 327 -3.09 -4.32 -21.51
C VAL A 327 -3.26 -3.65 -20.15
N VAL A 328 -4.10 -4.25 -19.31
CA VAL A 328 -4.37 -3.77 -17.95
C VAL A 328 -3.90 -4.83 -16.95
N TRP A 329 -3.13 -4.40 -15.96
CA TRP A 329 -2.80 -5.17 -14.76
C TRP A 329 -3.38 -4.49 -13.54
N PHE A 330 -3.94 -5.25 -12.61
CA PHE A 330 -4.65 -4.73 -11.45
C PHE A 330 -4.63 -5.71 -10.27
N GLU A 331 -5.30 -5.36 -9.17
CA GLU A 331 -5.45 -6.24 -8.02
C GLU A 331 -6.91 -6.70 -7.88
N ASP A 332 -7.11 -7.96 -7.48
CA ASP A 332 -8.42 -8.51 -7.16
C ASP A 332 -8.38 -9.35 -5.86
N ALA A 333 -9.51 -9.91 -5.48
CA ALA A 333 -9.59 -10.70 -4.27
C ALA A 333 -8.59 -11.86 -4.21
N ARG A 334 -8.29 -12.50 -5.36
CA ARG A 334 -7.33 -13.61 -5.47
C ARG A 334 -5.92 -13.13 -5.21
N SER A 335 -5.54 -12.04 -5.84
CA SER A 335 -4.20 -11.46 -5.73
C SER A 335 -3.94 -10.90 -4.34
N VAL A 336 -4.92 -10.20 -3.74
CA VAL A 336 -4.85 -9.74 -2.35
C VAL A 336 -4.69 -10.94 -1.39
N LEU A 337 -5.55 -11.97 -1.51
CA LEU A 337 -5.45 -13.15 -0.65
C LEU A 337 -4.10 -13.86 -0.78
N ALA A 338 -3.52 -13.91 -1.98
CA ALA A 338 -2.20 -14.50 -2.19
C ALA A 338 -1.11 -13.76 -1.40
N ARG A 339 -1.18 -12.44 -1.32
CA ARG A 339 -0.25 -11.62 -0.52
C ARG A 339 -0.50 -11.75 0.98
N LEU A 340 -1.76 -11.81 1.42
CA LEU A 340 -2.08 -12.03 2.84
C LEU A 340 -1.58 -13.40 3.34
N ARG A 341 -1.56 -14.42 2.47
CA ARG A 341 -0.95 -15.72 2.78
C ARG A 341 0.56 -15.62 3.05
N LEU A 342 1.27 -14.70 2.38
CA LEU A 342 2.69 -14.46 2.67
C LEU A 342 2.89 -13.90 4.08
N VAL A 343 1.97 -13.04 4.57
CA VAL A 343 2.03 -12.54 5.95
C VAL A 343 1.95 -13.69 6.95
N GLU A 344 1.09 -14.68 6.70
CA GLU A 344 0.98 -15.89 7.53
C GLU A 344 2.23 -16.77 7.41
N GLU A 345 2.64 -17.08 6.18
CA GLU A 345 3.76 -17.96 5.86
C GLU A 345 5.08 -17.47 6.47
N TYR A 346 5.37 -16.17 6.29
CA TYR A 346 6.58 -15.56 6.83
C TYR A 346 6.42 -15.08 8.28
N ARG A 347 5.22 -15.17 8.87
CA ARG A 347 4.88 -14.71 10.24
C ARG A 347 5.21 -13.23 10.44
N LEU A 348 4.83 -12.40 9.47
CA LEU A 348 5.04 -10.96 9.51
C LEU A 348 4.10 -10.29 10.52
N ALA A 349 4.36 -9.02 10.88
CA ALA A 349 3.46 -8.23 11.73
C ALA A 349 2.10 -8.00 11.04
N GLY A 350 2.11 -7.66 9.75
CA GLY A 350 0.90 -7.36 9.02
C GLY A 350 1.18 -6.80 7.63
N ILE A 351 0.35 -5.84 7.23
CA ILE A 351 0.38 -5.20 5.91
C ILE A 351 0.39 -3.68 5.99
N SER A 352 0.75 -3.03 4.87
CA SER A 352 0.59 -1.59 4.67
C SER A 352 0.03 -1.32 3.27
N VAL A 353 -1.12 -0.63 3.20
CA VAL A 353 -1.84 -0.37 1.94
C VAL A 353 -1.43 0.98 1.36
N TRP A 354 -1.02 1.01 0.10
CA TRP A 354 -0.73 2.19 -0.69
C TRP A 354 -1.72 2.30 -1.86
N THR A 355 -2.65 3.23 -1.91
CA THR A 355 -3.24 4.09 -0.87
C THR A 355 -4.74 3.82 -0.76
N ILE A 356 -5.38 4.25 0.33
CA ILE A 356 -6.83 4.05 0.51
C ILE A 356 -7.68 5.15 -0.12
N ASN A 357 -7.10 6.07 -0.89
CA ASN A 357 -7.85 7.10 -1.61
C ASN A 357 -8.78 6.53 -2.70
N GLN A 358 -8.45 5.34 -3.20
CA GLN A 358 -9.32 4.59 -4.10
C GLN A 358 -10.22 3.66 -3.29
N ARG A 359 -11.55 3.78 -3.47
CA ARG A 359 -12.50 2.87 -2.82
C ARG A 359 -12.26 1.43 -3.26
N ASN A 360 -12.08 0.52 -2.31
CA ASN A 360 -11.94 -0.92 -2.58
C ASN A 360 -12.55 -1.77 -1.47
N ARG A 361 -13.88 -1.99 -1.55
CA ARG A 361 -14.60 -2.83 -0.59
C ARG A 361 -14.15 -4.28 -0.62
N THR A 362 -13.81 -4.77 -1.82
CA THR A 362 -13.27 -6.13 -2.00
C THR A 362 -11.99 -6.35 -1.19
N LEU A 363 -11.06 -5.37 -1.20
CA LEU A 363 -9.84 -5.40 -0.39
C LEU A 363 -10.16 -5.59 1.10
N TRP A 364 -11.07 -4.75 1.63
CA TRP A 364 -11.43 -4.80 3.04
C TRP A 364 -12.09 -6.12 3.42
N LYS A 365 -12.97 -6.66 2.56
CA LYS A 365 -13.59 -7.97 2.77
C LYS A 365 -12.58 -9.11 2.77
N VAL A 366 -11.55 -9.04 1.93
CA VAL A 366 -10.48 -10.06 1.93
C VAL A 366 -9.62 -9.94 3.19
N ILE A 367 -9.25 -8.73 3.61
CA ILE A 367 -8.52 -8.49 4.86
C ILE A 367 -9.34 -8.98 6.06
N GLU A 368 -10.62 -8.58 6.17
CA GLU A 368 -11.54 -9.03 7.22
C GLU A 368 -11.66 -10.56 7.26
N GLY A 369 -11.66 -11.20 6.10
CA GLY A 369 -11.70 -12.66 6.00
C GLY A 369 -10.43 -13.37 6.43
N ALA A 370 -9.27 -12.70 6.41
CA ALA A 370 -7.97 -13.26 6.74
C ALA A 370 -7.53 -12.92 8.17
N PHE A 371 -7.71 -11.66 8.61
CA PHE A 371 -7.19 -11.14 9.87
C PHE A 371 -8.24 -10.38 10.67
N ASN A 372 -8.02 -10.28 11.98
CA ASN A 372 -8.56 -9.21 12.80
C ASN A 372 -7.52 -8.09 12.86
N ALA A 373 -7.90 -6.86 12.52
CA ALA A 373 -6.99 -5.72 12.67
C ALA A 373 -6.64 -5.53 14.16
N GLU A 374 -5.36 -5.49 14.45
CA GLU A 374 -4.87 -5.15 15.79
C GLU A 374 -5.17 -3.67 16.07
N LYS A 375 -5.64 -3.34 17.27
CA LYS A 375 -5.88 -1.97 17.70
C LYS A 375 -4.80 -1.57 18.71
N LEU A 376 -4.26 -0.35 18.55
CA LEU A 376 -3.15 0.18 19.36
C LEU A 376 -3.59 1.26 20.36
N LEU A 377 -4.83 1.75 20.22
CA LEU A 377 -5.41 2.76 21.09
C LEU A 377 -6.27 2.14 22.19
#